data_28f5c34c6bfcfa051abcf228f917223c
#
_entry.id   28f5c34c6bfcfa051abcf228f917223c
#
_cell.length_a   1.000
_cell.length_b   1.000
_cell.length_c   1.000
_cell.angle_alpha   90.00
_cell.angle_beta   90.00
_cell.angle_gamma   90.00
#
_symmetry.space_group_name_H-M   'P 1'
#
loop_
_entity.id
_entity.type
_entity.pdbx_description
1 polymer ?
#
loop_
_entity_poly.entity_id
_entity_poly.type
_entity_poly.pdbx_seq_one_letter_code
_entity_poly.pdbx_strand_id
1 'polypeptide(L)'
;MASAASRRRAPTRWLEPPPVQEIQAQALAGALGLPRPLAALLAARGHGDPAAAKQFLRPQLEQLLDPLALPDMDVAAARLARAIARRETIVVHGDYDVDGMCSTALMTRALRVLGGTVVPFIPDRRSDGYDLTDAGVNAAIAAAASLVLTCDCGTSAMAAARRLQAAGIDLII
;
A
#
# COMPACT_ATOMS: atom_id res chain seq x y z
N MET A 1 -4.18 15.20 46.94
CA MET A 1 -4.06 13.79 46.47
C MET A 1 -5.34 13.47 45.70
N ALA A 2 -5.32 13.54 44.38
CA ALA A 2 -6.44 13.23 43.51
C ALA A 2 -6.43 11.73 43.17
N SER A 3 -7.50 11.04 43.59
CA SER A 3 -7.74 9.61 43.32
C SER A 3 -7.86 9.36 41.83
N ALA A 4 -6.96 8.57 41.29
CA ALA A 4 -7.07 8.06 39.92
C ALA A 4 -8.28 7.10 39.83
N ALA A 5 -9.39 7.61 39.34
CA ALA A 5 -10.56 6.78 39.05
C ALA A 5 -10.18 5.75 37.97
N SER A 6 -10.05 4.49 38.35
CA SER A 6 -9.87 3.36 37.46
C SER A 6 -11.00 3.34 36.43
N ARG A 7 -10.71 3.71 35.18
CA ARG A 7 -11.63 3.52 34.06
C ARG A 7 -11.84 2.02 33.88
N ARG A 8 -12.95 1.49 34.38
CA ARG A 8 -13.38 0.12 34.10
C ARG A 8 -13.48 -0.05 32.59
N ARG A 9 -12.63 -0.87 32.00
CA ARG A 9 -12.75 -1.27 30.58
C ARG A 9 -14.12 -1.92 30.42
N ALA A 10 -14.86 -1.48 29.42
CA ALA A 10 -16.10 -2.13 29.03
C ALA A 10 -15.80 -3.62 28.72
N PRO A 11 -16.73 -4.55 29.08
CA PRO A 11 -16.53 -5.95 28.80
C PRO A 11 -16.35 -6.17 27.29
N THR A 12 -15.36 -6.97 26.92
CA THR A 12 -15.12 -7.33 25.53
C THR A 12 -16.28 -8.19 25.02
N ARG A 13 -16.95 -7.72 23.97
CA ARG A 13 -18.00 -8.47 23.28
C ARG A 13 -17.43 -9.08 22.02
N TRP A 14 -17.49 -10.40 21.91
CA TRP A 14 -17.18 -11.11 20.67
C TRP A 14 -18.34 -10.93 19.69
N LEU A 15 -18.04 -10.51 18.48
CA LEU A 15 -19.01 -10.45 17.38
C LEU A 15 -18.72 -11.62 16.46
N GLU A 16 -19.68 -12.56 16.41
CA GLU A 16 -19.62 -13.65 15.44
C GLU A 16 -20.07 -13.13 14.07
N PRO A 17 -19.42 -13.56 12.97
CA PRO A 17 -19.90 -13.24 11.64
C PRO A 17 -21.29 -13.89 11.43
N PRO A 18 -22.12 -13.30 10.54
CA PRO A 18 -23.41 -13.90 10.21
C PRO A 18 -23.22 -15.34 9.71
N PRO A 19 -24.13 -16.26 10.04
CA PRO A 19 -24.03 -17.64 9.61
C PRO A 19 -24.06 -17.73 8.09
N VAL A 20 -23.12 -18.47 7.53
CA VAL A 20 -23.08 -18.76 6.09
C VAL A 20 -24.21 -19.75 5.76
N GLN A 21 -24.90 -19.52 4.64
CA GLN A 21 -25.88 -20.49 4.16
C GLN A 21 -25.17 -21.81 3.82
N GLU A 22 -25.52 -22.85 4.51
CA GLU A 22 -24.90 -24.18 4.37
C GLU A 22 -24.94 -24.69 2.92
N ILE A 23 -26.06 -24.48 2.22
CA ILE A 23 -26.25 -24.86 0.80
C ILE A 23 -25.21 -24.16 -0.08
N GLN A 24 -24.92 -22.89 0.20
CA GLN A 24 -23.94 -22.12 -0.56
C GLN A 24 -22.51 -22.64 -0.33
N ALA A 25 -22.14 -22.91 0.92
CA ALA A 25 -20.83 -23.46 1.26
C ALA A 25 -20.62 -24.85 0.63
N GLN A 26 -21.66 -25.69 0.62
CA GLN A 26 -21.60 -27.01 0.01
C GLN A 26 -21.51 -26.96 -1.51
N ALA A 27 -22.28 -26.09 -2.17
CA ALA A 27 -22.21 -25.86 -3.59
C ALA A 27 -20.81 -25.39 -4.02
N LEU A 28 -20.25 -24.45 -3.28
CA LEU A 28 -18.92 -23.91 -3.52
C LEU A 28 -17.82 -24.98 -3.32
N ALA A 29 -17.91 -25.78 -2.25
CA ALA A 29 -17.00 -26.90 -1.98
C ALA A 29 -17.00 -27.91 -3.13
N GLY A 30 -18.18 -28.31 -3.61
CA GLY A 30 -18.32 -29.22 -4.75
C GLY A 30 -17.80 -28.65 -6.06
N ALA A 31 -18.12 -27.40 -6.36
CA ALA A 31 -17.72 -26.76 -7.62
C ALA A 31 -16.21 -26.52 -7.75
N LEU A 32 -15.53 -26.25 -6.61
CA LEU A 32 -14.10 -25.89 -6.60
C LEU A 32 -13.20 -26.99 -6.05
N GLY A 33 -13.75 -28.11 -5.57
CA GLY A 33 -12.99 -29.20 -4.93
C GLY A 33 -12.32 -28.75 -3.62
N LEU A 34 -12.95 -27.84 -2.87
CA LEU A 34 -12.39 -27.26 -1.66
C LEU A 34 -12.92 -27.99 -0.40
N PRO A 35 -12.10 -28.06 0.67
CA PRO A 35 -12.62 -28.42 1.99
C PRO A 35 -13.74 -27.49 2.42
N ARG A 36 -14.80 -28.06 2.98
CA ARG A 36 -16.00 -27.32 3.39
C ARG A 36 -15.72 -26.09 4.27
N PRO A 37 -14.82 -26.11 5.28
CA PRO A 37 -14.51 -24.93 6.08
C PRO A 37 -13.96 -23.76 5.25
N LEU A 38 -13.14 -24.05 4.22
CA LEU A 38 -12.63 -23.04 3.30
C LEU A 38 -13.74 -22.46 2.42
N ALA A 39 -14.62 -23.28 1.90
CA ALA A 39 -15.77 -22.84 1.12
C ALA A 39 -16.70 -21.94 1.96
N ALA A 40 -16.95 -22.31 3.21
CA ALA A 40 -17.73 -21.50 4.14
C ALA A 40 -17.05 -20.14 4.42
N LEU A 41 -15.72 -20.13 4.61
CA LEU A 41 -14.96 -18.89 4.81
C LEU A 41 -15.01 -17.97 3.58
N LEU A 42 -14.89 -18.53 2.38
CA LEU A 42 -15.02 -17.77 1.12
C LEU A 42 -16.42 -17.16 0.99
N ALA A 43 -17.45 -17.95 1.23
CA ALA A 43 -18.84 -17.48 1.21
C ALA A 43 -19.09 -16.38 2.25
N ALA A 44 -18.58 -16.52 3.48
CA ALA A 44 -18.67 -15.52 4.54
C ALA A 44 -18.00 -14.19 4.16
N ARG A 45 -17.00 -14.22 3.26
CA ARG A 45 -16.26 -13.06 2.77
C ARG A 45 -16.81 -12.51 1.44
N GLY A 46 -18.00 -12.92 1.03
CA GLY A 46 -18.65 -12.43 -0.17
C GLY A 46 -18.30 -13.16 -1.47
N HIS A 47 -17.46 -14.21 -1.40
CA HIS A 47 -17.09 -15.03 -2.55
C HIS A 47 -17.96 -16.30 -2.62
N GLY A 48 -19.28 -16.14 -2.53
CA GLY A 48 -20.23 -17.27 -2.56
C GLY A 48 -20.53 -17.81 -3.96
N ASP A 49 -20.25 -17.07 -5.00
CA ASP A 49 -20.34 -17.54 -6.38
C ASP A 49 -19.07 -18.32 -6.79
N PRO A 50 -19.19 -19.52 -7.38
CA PRO A 50 -18.04 -20.33 -7.78
C PRO A 50 -17.09 -19.65 -8.75
N ALA A 51 -17.58 -18.84 -9.68
CA ALA A 51 -16.73 -18.13 -10.64
C ALA A 51 -15.93 -17.03 -9.96
N ALA A 52 -16.58 -16.23 -9.12
CA ALA A 52 -15.93 -15.19 -8.32
C ALA A 52 -14.91 -15.78 -7.34
N ALA A 53 -15.24 -16.89 -6.67
CA ALA A 53 -14.33 -17.58 -5.77
C ALA A 53 -13.11 -18.16 -6.50
N LYS A 54 -13.29 -18.74 -7.69
CA LYS A 54 -12.20 -19.24 -8.53
C LYS A 54 -11.27 -18.10 -8.96
N GLN A 55 -11.83 -16.96 -9.36
CA GLN A 55 -11.09 -15.77 -9.74
C GLN A 55 -10.26 -15.23 -8.56
N PHE A 56 -10.86 -15.15 -7.37
CA PHE A 56 -10.18 -14.72 -6.15
C PHE A 56 -9.02 -15.65 -5.75
N LEU A 57 -9.22 -16.97 -5.86
CA LEU A 57 -8.21 -17.97 -5.49
C LEU A 57 -7.09 -18.14 -6.52
N ARG A 58 -7.35 -17.78 -7.78
CA ARG A 58 -6.42 -17.93 -8.90
C ARG A 58 -6.36 -16.64 -9.72
N PRO A 59 -5.79 -15.58 -9.14
CA PRO A 59 -5.70 -14.29 -9.85
C PRO A 59 -4.84 -14.43 -11.10
N GLN A 60 -5.25 -13.75 -12.16
CA GLN A 60 -4.57 -13.67 -13.44
C GLN A 60 -4.25 -12.23 -13.79
N LEU A 61 -3.20 -11.98 -14.58
CA LEU A 61 -2.80 -10.62 -14.95
C LEU A 61 -3.89 -9.91 -15.77
N GLU A 62 -4.67 -10.67 -16.54
CA GLU A 62 -5.79 -10.16 -17.34
C GLU A 62 -6.96 -9.62 -16.51
N GLN A 63 -6.93 -9.87 -15.20
CA GLN A 63 -7.92 -9.37 -14.24
C GLN A 63 -7.52 -8.04 -13.60
N LEU A 64 -6.32 -7.55 -13.90
CA LEU A 64 -5.91 -6.23 -13.45
C LEU A 64 -6.82 -5.17 -14.06
N LEU A 65 -7.26 -4.26 -13.22
CA LEU A 65 -8.03 -3.10 -13.65
C LEU A 65 -7.13 -2.14 -14.44
N ASP A 66 -7.76 -1.30 -15.26
CA ASP A 66 -7.03 -0.21 -15.90
C ASP A 66 -6.42 0.69 -14.81
N PRO A 67 -5.08 0.85 -14.76
CA PRO A 67 -4.43 1.70 -13.77
C PRO A 67 -4.90 3.16 -13.84
N LEU A 68 -5.37 3.65 -14.99
CA LEU A 68 -5.94 4.99 -15.13
C LEU A 68 -7.30 5.17 -14.41
N ALA A 69 -7.89 4.08 -13.92
CA ALA A 69 -9.07 4.16 -13.04
C ALA A 69 -8.73 4.64 -11.62
N LEU A 70 -7.45 4.63 -11.24
CA LEU A 70 -7.00 5.23 -9.98
C LEU A 70 -6.99 6.76 -10.09
N PRO A 71 -7.50 7.48 -9.08
CA PRO A 71 -7.45 8.94 -9.05
C PRO A 71 -6.02 9.46 -9.26
N ASP A 72 -5.87 10.51 -10.06
CA ASP A 72 -4.59 11.20 -10.34
C ASP A 72 -3.48 10.32 -10.93
N MET A 73 -3.76 9.11 -11.37
CA MET A 73 -2.76 8.21 -11.95
C MET A 73 -2.14 8.79 -13.23
N ASP A 74 -2.92 9.43 -14.07
CA ASP A 74 -2.46 10.09 -15.28
C ASP A 74 -1.50 11.26 -14.95
N VAL A 75 -1.82 12.05 -13.91
CA VAL A 75 -0.98 13.17 -13.43
C VAL A 75 0.33 12.63 -12.86
N ALA A 76 0.27 11.58 -12.05
CA ALA A 76 1.44 10.94 -11.45
C ALA A 76 2.36 10.34 -12.53
N ALA A 77 1.79 9.60 -13.49
CA ALA A 77 2.53 9.00 -14.59
C ALA A 77 3.19 10.09 -15.48
N ALA A 78 2.48 11.16 -15.80
CA ALA A 78 3.01 12.28 -16.56
C ALA A 78 4.15 13.00 -15.79
N ARG A 79 4.03 13.14 -14.46
CA ARG A 79 5.08 13.73 -13.63
C ARG A 79 6.34 12.87 -13.61
N LEU A 80 6.20 11.56 -13.48
CA LEU A 80 7.33 10.61 -13.54
C LEU A 80 7.99 10.62 -14.91
N ALA A 81 7.24 10.58 -15.99
CA ALA A 81 7.76 10.65 -17.36
C ALA A 81 8.56 11.94 -17.59
N ARG A 82 8.06 13.07 -17.09
CA ARG A 82 8.77 14.36 -17.15
C ARG A 82 10.08 14.35 -16.36
N ALA A 83 10.08 13.76 -15.16
CA ALA A 83 11.29 13.63 -14.35
C ALA A 83 12.36 12.80 -15.06
N ILE A 84 11.98 11.69 -15.67
CA ILE A 84 12.89 10.83 -16.45
C ILE A 84 13.46 11.61 -17.65
N ALA A 85 12.60 12.27 -18.44
CA ALA A 85 13.02 13.02 -19.64
C ALA A 85 13.99 14.17 -19.30
N ARG A 86 13.81 14.80 -18.14
CA ARG A 86 14.66 15.90 -17.67
C ARG A 86 15.85 15.44 -16.83
N ARG A 87 16.02 14.14 -16.63
CA ARG A 87 17.06 13.56 -15.77
C ARG A 87 17.03 14.10 -14.34
N GLU A 88 15.83 14.39 -13.84
CA GLU A 88 15.62 14.80 -12.46
C GLU A 88 15.90 13.63 -11.51
N THR A 89 16.43 13.92 -10.32
CA THR A 89 16.61 12.90 -9.30
C THR A 89 15.26 12.57 -8.64
N ILE A 90 14.90 11.30 -8.66
CA ILE A 90 13.69 10.76 -8.04
C ILE A 90 14.11 9.97 -6.80
N VAL A 91 13.59 10.33 -5.63
CA VAL A 91 13.71 9.48 -4.44
C VAL A 91 12.49 8.56 -4.38
N VAL A 92 12.72 7.26 -4.32
CA VAL A 92 11.69 6.25 -4.04
C VAL A 92 11.77 5.88 -2.57
N HIS A 93 10.79 6.33 -1.81
CA HIS A 93 10.72 6.15 -0.36
C HIS A 93 9.70 5.06 -0.03
N GLY A 94 10.12 3.99 0.62
CA GLY A 94 9.22 2.93 1.11
C GLY A 94 9.17 2.85 2.63
N ASP A 95 8.30 1.94 3.13
CA ASP A 95 8.33 1.55 4.52
C ASP A 95 9.37 0.44 4.74
N TYR A 96 9.68 0.17 5.99
CA TYR A 96 10.69 -0.81 6.42
C TYR A 96 10.16 -2.25 6.50
N ASP A 97 8.88 -2.49 6.25
CA ASP A 97 8.32 -3.83 6.19
C ASP A 97 8.48 -4.46 4.80
N VAL A 98 7.98 -5.69 4.63
CA VAL A 98 8.17 -6.43 3.38
C VAL A 98 7.49 -5.76 2.19
N ASP A 99 6.34 -5.14 2.40
CA ASP A 99 5.57 -4.50 1.32
C ASP A 99 6.27 -3.20 0.87
N GLY A 100 6.69 -2.37 1.83
CA GLY A 100 7.48 -1.18 1.57
C GLY A 100 8.83 -1.46 0.90
N MET A 101 9.56 -2.47 1.38
CA MET A 101 10.86 -2.85 0.79
C MET A 101 10.69 -3.42 -0.62
N CYS A 102 9.70 -4.31 -0.85
CA CYS A 102 9.47 -4.91 -2.16
C CYS A 102 8.99 -3.89 -3.18
N SER A 103 8.06 -3.01 -2.80
CA SER A 103 7.55 -1.94 -3.69
C SER A 103 8.65 -0.92 -4.03
N THR A 104 9.48 -0.53 -3.05
CA THR A 104 10.64 0.34 -3.31
C THR A 104 11.63 -0.30 -4.28
N ALA A 105 11.94 -1.59 -4.11
CA ALA A 105 12.83 -2.30 -5.02
C ALA A 105 12.23 -2.41 -6.43
N LEU A 106 10.93 -2.72 -6.53
CA LEU A 106 10.21 -2.81 -7.79
C LEU A 106 10.22 -1.45 -8.54
N MET A 107 9.79 -0.38 -7.87
CA MET A 107 9.72 0.95 -8.47
C MET A 107 11.10 1.49 -8.82
N THR A 108 12.10 1.30 -7.97
CA THR A 108 13.49 1.69 -8.27
C THR A 108 14.00 1.00 -9.53
N ARG A 109 13.78 -0.30 -9.66
CA ARG A 109 14.19 -1.06 -10.85
C ARG A 109 13.44 -0.63 -12.09
N ALA A 110 12.11 -0.50 -12.00
CA ALA A 110 11.28 -0.09 -13.12
C ALA A 110 11.68 1.30 -13.65
N LEU A 111 11.81 2.28 -12.77
CA LEU A 111 12.18 3.64 -13.16
C LEU A 111 13.62 3.71 -13.73
N ARG A 112 14.56 2.91 -13.20
CA ARG A 112 15.93 2.83 -13.77
C ARG A 112 15.95 2.20 -15.16
N VAL A 113 15.14 1.16 -15.41
CA VAL A 113 14.99 0.56 -16.74
C VAL A 113 14.45 1.59 -17.75
N LEU A 114 13.58 2.50 -17.30
CA LEU A 114 13.07 3.61 -18.10
C LEU A 114 14.04 4.79 -18.25
N GLY A 115 15.26 4.68 -17.69
CA GLY A 115 16.29 5.71 -17.79
C GLY A 115 16.26 6.77 -16.68
N GLY A 116 15.49 6.56 -15.61
CA GLY A 116 15.39 7.48 -14.47
C GLY A 116 16.63 7.48 -13.58
N THR A 117 16.96 8.65 -13.02
CA THR A 117 17.95 8.81 -11.94
C THR A 117 17.26 8.59 -10.61
N VAL A 118 17.48 7.42 -9.99
CA VAL A 118 16.68 6.97 -8.84
C VAL A 118 17.54 6.64 -7.63
N VAL A 119 17.18 7.24 -6.50
CA VAL A 119 17.76 6.98 -5.17
C VAL A 119 16.69 6.31 -4.29
N PRO A 120 16.84 5.04 -3.93
CA PRO A 120 15.92 4.39 -2.99
C PRO A 120 16.22 4.83 -1.56
N PHE A 121 15.17 4.94 -0.75
CA PHE A 121 15.27 5.20 0.68
C PHE A 121 14.29 4.31 1.45
N ILE A 122 14.79 3.63 2.46
CA ILE A 122 14.00 2.87 3.45
C ILE A 122 14.39 3.40 4.82
N PRO A 123 13.43 3.84 5.66
CA PRO A 123 13.74 4.31 7.00
C PRO A 123 14.22 3.18 7.91
N ASP A 124 15.10 3.49 8.85
CA ASP A 124 15.41 2.58 9.94
C ASP A 124 14.31 2.64 11.00
N ARG A 125 13.68 1.48 11.27
CA ARG A 125 12.56 1.35 12.22
C ARG A 125 12.87 1.91 13.61
N ARG A 126 14.12 1.88 14.03
CA ARG A 126 14.55 2.22 15.39
C ARG A 126 14.89 3.69 15.56
N SER A 127 15.46 4.31 14.52
CA SER A 127 15.93 5.71 14.55
C SER A 127 15.00 6.69 13.86
N ASP A 128 14.37 6.27 12.75
CA ASP A 128 13.67 7.19 11.85
C ASP A 128 12.14 7.20 12.03
N GLY A 129 11.61 6.13 12.64
CA GLY A 129 10.19 5.98 12.89
C GLY A 129 9.43 5.36 11.70
N TYR A 130 8.10 5.49 11.72
CA TYR A 130 7.17 4.96 10.73
C TYR A 130 6.68 6.05 9.78
N ASP A 131 6.33 5.67 8.53
CA ASP A 131 5.78 6.55 7.51
C ASP A 131 6.86 7.47 6.87
N LEU A 132 6.44 8.44 6.06
CA LEU A 132 7.32 9.47 5.50
C LEU A 132 7.70 10.48 6.60
N THR A 133 8.85 10.26 7.21
CA THR A 133 9.37 11.05 8.33
C THR A 133 10.36 12.13 7.88
N ASP A 134 10.85 12.90 8.85
CA ASP A 134 11.91 13.88 8.63
C ASP A 134 13.18 13.27 8.06
N ALA A 135 13.49 12.00 8.38
CA ALA A 135 14.64 11.31 7.80
C ALA A 135 14.51 11.15 6.28
N GLY A 136 13.33 10.74 5.80
CA GLY A 136 13.04 10.64 4.36
C GLY A 136 13.08 11.98 3.65
N VAL A 137 12.53 13.03 4.26
CA VAL A 137 12.61 14.40 3.73
C VAL A 137 14.06 14.88 3.64
N ASN A 138 14.84 14.68 4.68
CA ASN A 138 16.25 15.06 4.69
C ASN A 138 17.07 14.29 3.66
N ALA A 139 16.79 13.00 3.48
CA ALA A 139 17.41 12.19 2.43
C ALA A 139 17.08 12.70 1.02
N ALA A 140 15.82 13.11 0.78
CA ALA A 140 15.42 13.69 -0.49
C ALA A 140 16.14 15.04 -0.77
N ILE A 141 16.24 15.89 0.25
CA ILE A 141 16.98 17.16 0.14
C ILE A 141 18.47 16.91 -0.11
N ALA A 142 19.10 15.99 0.63
CA ALA A 142 20.50 15.64 0.46
C ALA A 142 20.81 15.03 -0.91
N ALA A 143 19.87 14.31 -1.50
CA ALA A 143 19.97 13.77 -2.85
C ALA A 143 19.71 14.81 -3.94
N ALA A 144 19.42 16.06 -3.60
CA ALA A 144 18.95 17.11 -4.53
C ALA A 144 17.79 16.62 -5.41
N ALA A 145 16.84 15.91 -4.81
CA ALA A 145 15.70 15.34 -5.50
C ALA A 145 14.74 16.44 -5.97
N SER A 146 14.15 16.22 -7.14
CA SER A 146 13.04 17.06 -7.65
C SER A 146 11.69 16.39 -7.39
N LEU A 147 11.68 15.08 -7.08
CA LEU A 147 10.49 14.29 -6.89
C LEU A 147 10.73 13.21 -5.82
N VAL A 148 9.77 13.06 -4.93
CA VAL A 148 9.65 11.89 -4.03
C VAL A 148 8.45 11.08 -4.48
N LEU A 149 8.63 9.77 -4.65
CA LEU A 149 7.58 8.79 -4.85
C LEU A 149 7.54 7.89 -3.62
N THR A 150 6.43 7.87 -2.89
CA THR A 150 6.28 6.97 -1.75
C THR A 150 5.64 5.65 -2.16
N CYS A 151 6.05 4.60 -1.51
CA CYS A 151 5.54 3.25 -1.68
C CYS A 151 5.13 2.70 -0.31
N ASP A 152 3.85 2.36 -0.16
CA ASP A 152 3.28 1.79 1.06
C ASP A 152 3.38 2.71 2.30
N CYS A 153 3.45 4.01 2.08
CA CYS A 153 3.50 5.03 3.12
C CYS A 153 3.15 6.42 2.57
N GLY A 154 3.04 7.41 3.42
CA GLY A 154 2.89 8.81 3.02
C GLY A 154 1.48 9.38 3.13
N THR A 155 0.42 8.56 3.15
CA THR A 155 -0.98 9.01 3.07
C THR A 155 -1.37 10.03 4.14
N SER A 156 -0.80 9.94 5.35
CA SER A 156 -1.07 10.86 6.45
C SER A 156 0.09 11.79 6.80
N ALA A 157 1.17 11.76 6.06
CA ALA A 157 2.43 12.46 6.35
C ALA A 157 2.39 13.96 6.01
N MET A 158 1.38 14.71 6.48
CA MET A 158 1.14 16.11 6.12
C MET A 158 2.30 17.04 6.45
N ALA A 159 3.03 16.79 7.55
CA ALA A 159 4.18 17.63 7.93
C ALA A 159 5.34 17.44 6.96
N ALA A 160 5.66 16.20 6.60
CA ALA A 160 6.68 15.86 5.62
C ALA A 160 6.33 16.42 4.22
N ALA A 161 5.08 16.30 3.79
CA ALA A 161 4.60 16.85 2.53
C ALA A 161 4.83 18.37 2.43
N ARG A 162 4.50 19.12 3.50
CA ARG A 162 4.74 20.57 3.56
C ARG A 162 6.23 20.91 3.50
N ARG A 163 7.09 20.13 4.14
CA ARG A 163 8.54 20.33 4.10
C ARG A 163 9.10 20.08 2.71
N LEU A 164 8.65 19.01 2.03
CA LEU A 164 9.04 18.74 0.63
C LEU A 164 8.59 19.88 -0.28
N GLN A 165 7.34 20.32 -0.15
CA GLN A 165 6.82 21.46 -0.91
C GLN A 165 7.63 22.75 -0.67
N ALA A 166 7.98 23.05 0.58
CA ALA A 166 8.81 24.20 0.92
C ALA A 166 10.23 24.10 0.33
N ALA A 167 10.74 22.90 0.12
CA ALA A 167 12.01 22.63 -0.54
C ALA A 167 11.90 22.58 -2.08
N GLY A 168 10.73 22.79 -2.66
CA GLY A 168 10.49 22.72 -4.11
C GLY A 168 10.53 21.30 -4.66
N ILE A 169 10.28 20.29 -3.83
CA ILE A 169 10.29 18.87 -4.20
C ILE A 169 8.85 18.40 -4.34
N ASP A 170 8.49 17.88 -5.51
CA ASP A 170 7.18 17.30 -5.76
C ASP A 170 7.02 15.95 -5.01
N LEU A 171 5.78 15.60 -4.66
CA LEU A 171 5.45 14.36 -3.94
C LEU A 171 4.35 13.60 -4.68
N ILE A 172 4.58 12.31 -4.92
CA ILE A 172 3.58 11.33 -5.36
C ILE A 172 3.44 10.28 -4.25
N ILE A 173 2.19 10.02 -3.85
CA ILE A 173 1.87 9.04 -2.81
C ILE A 173 1.14 7.85 -3.46
#